data_644667b024b88727975e061a3b98d6ce
#
_entry.id   644667b024b88727975e061a3b98d6ce
#
_cell.length_a   1.000
_cell.length_b   1.000
_cell.length_c   1.000
_cell.angle_alpha   90.00
_cell.angle_beta   90.00
_cell.angle_gamma   90.00
#
_symmetry.space_group_name_H-M   'P 1'
#
loop_
_entity.id
_entity.type
_entity.pdbx_description
1 polymer ?
#
loop_
_entity_poly.entity_id
_entity_poly.type
_entity_poly.pdbx_seq_one_letter_code
_entity_poly.pdbx_strand_id
1 'polypeptide(L)'
;MSFENIIVTGCGGDIGISIGRILKISNVSNRVIGCDINEEHGGSVFFDIFEIVERADSKFYIESLLNVCKKYSVDLIIPTSEPELRFFFNEDIFGSLDGTPVLIVNKKALTIGFDKVLTSDFLKSSGLPYPWTTLVSEGMPKAFPCIIKKRYGSGSKEIMVVDEEVVDYYYTKRPDDLWQ
;
A
#
# COMPACT_ATOMS: atom_id res chain seq x y z
N MET A 1 8.64 -23.33 -10.32
CA MET A 1 8.03 -22.51 -11.38
C MET A 1 8.85 -21.25 -11.50
N SER A 2 9.33 -20.90 -12.66
CA SER A 2 9.96 -19.62 -12.94
C SER A 2 9.00 -18.79 -13.79
N PHE A 3 8.92 -17.49 -13.53
CA PHE A 3 8.18 -16.54 -14.36
C PHE A 3 9.11 -16.02 -15.46
N GLU A 4 8.58 -15.70 -16.64
CA GLU A 4 9.35 -15.04 -17.69
C GLU A 4 9.44 -13.53 -17.40
N ASN A 5 8.30 -12.89 -17.14
CA ASN A 5 8.21 -11.43 -16.97
C ASN A 5 7.31 -11.09 -15.78
N ILE A 6 7.89 -10.45 -14.77
CA ILE A 6 7.14 -9.95 -13.59
C ILE A 6 7.09 -8.42 -13.68
N ILE A 7 5.91 -7.86 -13.46
CA ILE A 7 5.72 -6.42 -13.27
C ILE A 7 5.60 -6.09 -11.78
N VAL A 8 6.30 -5.05 -11.32
CA VAL A 8 6.15 -4.47 -9.99
C VAL A 8 5.71 -3.02 -10.17
N THR A 9 4.51 -2.69 -9.73
CA THR A 9 4.00 -1.31 -9.81
C THR A 9 4.31 -0.55 -8.52
N GLY A 10 4.33 0.80 -8.57
CA GLY A 10 4.81 1.60 -7.46
C GLY A 10 6.30 1.35 -7.15
N CYS A 11 7.08 1.07 -8.18
CA CYS A 11 8.46 0.60 -8.07
C CYS A 11 9.44 1.66 -7.52
N GLY A 12 9.06 2.93 -7.49
CA GLY A 12 9.83 4.02 -6.88
C GLY A 12 9.67 4.13 -5.36
N GLY A 13 8.66 3.48 -4.77
CA GLY A 13 8.44 3.44 -3.32
C GLY A 13 9.29 2.37 -2.62
N ASP A 14 9.45 2.51 -1.29
CA ASP A 14 10.28 1.62 -0.47
C ASP A 14 9.93 0.13 -0.62
N ILE A 15 8.64 -0.19 -0.71
CA ILE A 15 8.16 -1.56 -0.90
C ILE A 15 8.51 -2.05 -2.30
N GLY A 16 8.25 -1.25 -3.34
CA GLY A 16 8.55 -1.60 -4.72
C GLY A 16 10.05 -1.83 -4.94
N ILE A 17 10.89 -0.93 -4.43
CA ILE A 17 12.36 -1.07 -4.45
C ILE A 17 12.79 -2.39 -3.77
N SER A 18 12.24 -2.68 -2.59
CA SER A 18 12.58 -3.89 -1.84
C SER A 18 12.19 -5.16 -2.58
N ILE A 19 11.01 -5.17 -3.20
CA ILE A 19 10.53 -6.30 -4.00
C ILE A 19 11.40 -6.47 -5.26
N GLY A 20 11.69 -5.39 -6.00
CA GLY A 20 12.56 -5.44 -7.17
C GLY A 20 13.93 -6.03 -6.83
N ARG A 21 14.53 -5.60 -5.71
CA ARG A 21 15.79 -6.14 -5.21
C ARG A 21 15.70 -7.63 -4.89
N ILE A 22 14.64 -8.07 -4.21
CA ILE A 22 14.44 -9.50 -3.86
C ILE A 22 14.28 -10.33 -5.14
N LEU A 23 13.47 -9.89 -6.08
CA LEU A 23 13.26 -10.60 -7.34
C LEU A 23 14.56 -10.76 -8.14
N LYS A 24 15.39 -9.72 -8.21
CA LYS A 24 16.72 -9.78 -8.83
C LYS A 24 17.66 -10.79 -8.19
N ILE A 25 17.67 -10.87 -6.86
CA ILE A 25 18.56 -11.79 -6.12
C ILE A 25 18.07 -13.23 -6.21
N SER A 26 16.76 -13.44 -6.20
CA SER A 26 16.14 -14.78 -6.15
C SER A 26 16.13 -15.52 -7.48
N ASN A 27 16.36 -14.83 -8.60
CA ASN A 27 16.29 -15.39 -9.96
C ASN A 27 14.99 -16.17 -10.23
N VAL A 28 13.85 -15.72 -9.67
CA VAL A 28 12.53 -16.35 -9.89
C VAL A 28 11.90 -15.96 -11.21
N SER A 29 12.44 -14.94 -11.88
CA SER A 29 12.01 -14.51 -13.20
C SER A 29 13.19 -14.15 -14.10
N ASN A 30 12.98 -14.23 -15.40
CA ASN A 30 13.97 -13.84 -16.38
C ASN A 30 14.06 -12.30 -16.52
N ARG A 31 12.95 -11.61 -16.29
CA ARG A 31 12.88 -10.14 -16.41
C ARG A 31 11.95 -9.56 -15.34
N VAL A 32 12.40 -8.48 -14.71
CA VAL A 32 11.61 -7.70 -13.74
C VAL A 32 11.38 -6.30 -14.31
N ILE A 33 10.12 -5.95 -14.51
CA ILE A 33 9.67 -4.67 -15.06
C ILE A 33 9.17 -3.81 -13.90
N GLY A 34 9.73 -2.63 -13.73
CA GLY A 34 9.23 -1.63 -12.78
C GLY A 34 8.26 -0.67 -13.45
N CYS A 35 7.15 -0.37 -12.79
CA CYS A 35 6.23 0.68 -13.20
C CYS A 35 6.01 1.69 -12.08
N ASP A 36 6.00 2.96 -12.45
CA ASP A 36 5.67 4.06 -11.52
C ASP A 36 4.99 5.20 -12.27
N ILE A 37 4.40 6.11 -11.50
CA ILE A 37 3.80 7.35 -12.04
C ILE A 37 4.86 8.44 -12.26
N ASN A 38 6.01 8.31 -11.65
CA ASN A 38 7.12 9.26 -11.76
C ASN A 38 8.32 8.58 -12.43
N GLU A 39 9.01 9.30 -13.27
CA GLU A 39 10.25 8.85 -13.92
C GLU A 39 11.46 8.98 -12.98
N GLU A 40 11.47 10.01 -12.14
CA GLU A 40 12.60 10.34 -11.25
C GLU A 40 12.48 9.65 -9.90
N HIS A 41 13.09 8.48 -9.76
CA HIS A 41 13.20 7.75 -8.48
C HIS A 41 14.41 6.80 -8.48
N GLY A 42 14.88 6.44 -7.27
CA GLY A 42 16.04 5.55 -7.11
C GLY A 42 15.75 4.06 -7.39
N GLY A 43 14.50 3.69 -7.63
CA GLY A 43 14.10 2.29 -7.81
C GLY A 43 14.55 1.67 -9.12
N SER A 44 14.76 2.46 -10.17
CA SER A 44 15.06 1.98 -11.53
C SER A 44 16.26 1.03 -11.62
N VAL A 45 17.25 1.14 -10.72
CA VAL A 45 18.44 0.27 -10.70
C VAL A 45 18.14 -1.19 -10.38
N PHE A 46 16.97 -1.48 -9.84
CA PHE A 46 16.55 -2.84 -9.47
C PHE A 46 15.62 -3.50 -10.48
N PHE A 47 15.37 -2.85 -11.60
CA PHE A 47 14.50 -3.35 -12.68
C PHE A 47 15.25 -3.44 -13.99
N ASP A 48 14.89 -4.42 -14.83
CA ASP A 48 15.49 -4.58 -16.15
C ASP A 48 14.92 -3.59 -17.16
N ILE A 49 13.65 -3.20 -16.92
CA ILE A 49 12.89 -2.25 -17.72
C ILE A 49 12.13 -1.35 -16.76
N PHE A 50 11.95 -0.09 -17.13
CA PHE A 50 11.09 0.86 -16.45
C PHE A 50 10.05 1.42 -17.42
N GLU A 51 8.79 1.48 -16.97
CA GLU A 51 7.67 2.05 -17.72
C GLU A 51 6.86 3.01 -16.84
N ILE A 52 6.43 4.11 -17.42
CA ILE A 52 5.49 5.02 -16.76
C ILE A 52 4.08 4.49 -16.96
N VAL A 53 3.31 4.48 -15.87
CA VAL A 53 1.88 4.15 -15.87
C VAL A 53 1.08 5.32 -15.30
N GLU A 54 -0.20 5.35 -15.63
CA GLU A 54 -1.13 6.33 -15.07
C GLU A 54 -1.32 6.13 -13.56
N ARG A 55 -1.76 7.18 -12.87
CA ARG A 55 -2.13 7.10 -11.44
C ARG A 55 -3.33 6.20 -11.24
N ALA A 56 -3.40 5.50 -10.12
CA ALA A 56 -4.50 4.60 -9.77
C ALA A 56 -5.89 5.28 -9.68
N ASP A 57 -5.93 6.61 -9.52
CA ASP A 57 -7.16 7.42 -9.54
C ASP A 57 -7.51 7.94 -10.95
N SER A 58 -6.69 7.67 -11.96
CA SER A 58 -6.97 7.99 -13.37
C SER A 58 -7.90 6.95 -13.99
N LYS A 59 -8.85 7.39 -14.79
CA LYS A 59 -9.68 6.50 -15.62
C LYS A 59 -8.88 5.68 -16.65
N PHE A 60 -7.65 6.07 -16.93
CA PHE A 60 -6.75 5.41 -17.88
C PHE A 60 -5.77 4.46 -17.20
N TYR A 61 -5.83 4.30 -15.87
CA TYR A 61 -4.88 3.47 -15.13
C TYR A 61 -4.82 2.03 -15.65
N ILE A 62 -5.97 1.36 -15.73
CA ILE A 62 -6.04 -0.03 -16.21
C ILE A 62 -5.54 -0.16 -17.64
N GLU A 63 -5.92 0.74 -18.52
CA GLU A 63 -5.47 0.71 -19.90
C GLU A 63 -3.94 0.84 -19.97
N SER A 64 -3.36 1.79 -19.24
CA SER A 64 -1.91 1.99 -19.20
C SER A 64 -1.18 0.75 -18.70
N LEU A 65 -1.66 0.13 -17.61
CA LEU A 65 -1.07 -1.08 -17.04
C LEU A 65 -1.19 -2.28 -17.99
N LEU A 66 -2.36 -2.49 -18.61
CA LEU A 66 -2.58 -3.56 -19.58
C LEU A 66 -1.72 -3.40 -20.85
N ASN A 67 -1.46 -2.17 -21.29
CA ASN A 67 -0.57 -1.92 -22.40
C ASN A 67 0.87 -2.38 -22.09
N VAL A 68 1.36 -2.12 -20.88
CA VAL A 68 2.66 -2.63 -20.43
C VAL A 68 2.63 -4.17 -20.33
N CYS A 69 1.58 -4.75 -19.75
CA CYS A 69 1.43 -6.20 -19.67
C CYS A 69 1.49 -6.88 -21.05
N LYS A 70 0.79 -6.34 -22.03
CA LYS A 70 0.78 -6.85 -23.41
C LYS A 70 2.14 -6.66 -24.09
N LYS A 71 2.74 -5.48 -23.95
CA LYS A 71 4.05 -5.15 -24.54
C LYS A 71 5.15 -6.13 -24.15
N TYR A 72 5.11 -6.60 -22.90
CA TYR A 72 6.17 -7.46 -22.37
C TYR A 72 5.71 -8.89 -22.07
N SER A 73 4.50 -9.28 -22.45
CA SER A 73 3.93 -10.61 -22.17
C SER A 73 4.09 -10.98 -20.68
N VAL A 74 3.53 -10.14 -19.80
CA VAL A 74 3.70 -10.26 -18.34
C VAL A 74 2.96 -11.47 -17.79
N ASP A 75 3.63 -12.25 -16.93
CA ASP A 75 3.09 -13.45 -16.28
C ASP A 75 2.55 -13.19 -14.88
N LEU A 76 2.99 -12.09 -14.23
CA LEU A 76 2.59 -11.76 -12.87
C LEU A 76 2.64 -10.25 -12.64
N ILE A 77 1.60 -9.71 -12.04
CA ILE A 77 1.52 -8.32 -11.57
C ILE A 77 1.66 -8.30 -10.06
N ILE A 78 2.57 -7.47 -9.52
CA ILE A 78 2.78 -7.24 -8.09
C ILE A 78 2.51 -5.76 -7.77
N PRO A 79 1.28 -5.39 -7.36
CA PRO A 79 0.97 -4.04 -6.93
C PRO A 79 1.57 -3.78 -5.54
N THR A 80 2.29 -2.65 -5.38
CA THR A 80 2.97 -2.34 -4.12
C THR A 80 2.51 -1.05 -3.46
N SER A 81 1.75 -0.21 -4.14
CA SER A 81 1.25 1.03 -3.57
C SER A 81 -0.17 0.91 -3.02
N GLU A 82 -0.46 1.59 -1.90
CA GLU A 82 -1.81 1.57 -1.33
C GLU A 82 -2.89 2.13 -2.28
N PRO A 83 -2.66 3.19 -3.08
CA PRO A 83 -3.64 3.64 -4.07
C PRO A 83 -4.03 2.56 -5.06
N GLU A 84 -3.08 1.77 -5.55
CA GLU A 84 -3.35 0.67 -6.47
C GLU A 84 -4.11 -0.48 -5.79
N LEU A 85 -3.69 -0.86 -4.56
CA LEU A 85 -4.41 -1.87 -3.78
C LEU A 85 -5.86 -1.45 -3.51
N ARG A 86 -6.11 -0.16 -3.24
CA ARG A 86 -7.47 0.39 -3.10
C ARG A 86 -8.25 0.35 -4.41
N PHE A 87 -7.59 0.64 -5.53
CA PHE A 87 -8.21 0.52 -6.84
C PHE A 87 -8.65 -0.92 -7.10
N PHE A 88 -7.75 -1.90 -6.96
CA PHE A 88 -8.07 -3.33 -7.14
C PHE A 88 -9.19 -3.79 -6.19
N PHE A 89 -9.18 -3.31 -4.95
CA PHE A 89 -10.23 -3.59 -3.97
C PHE A 89 -11.60 -3.05 -4.39
N ASN A 90 -11.66 -1.81 -4.86
CA ASN A 90 -12.89 -1.13 -5.27
C ASN A 90 -13.49 -1.74 -6.54
N GLU A 91 -12.63 -2.13 -7.49
CA GLU A 91 -13.04 -2.77 -8.74
C GLU A 91 -13.26 -4.28 -8.59
N ASP A 92 -13.15 -4.82 -7.37
CA ASP A 92 -13.29 -6.26 -7.06
C ASP A 92 -12.35 -7.16 -7.89
N ILE A 93 -11.17 -6.66 -8.23
CA ILE A 93 -10.15 -7.37 -9.01
C ILE A 93 -9.24 -8.16 -8.06
N PHE A 94 -9.47 -9.45 -7.96
CA PHE A 94 -8.69 -10.38 -7.16
C PHE A 94 -8.28 -11.59 -7.99
N GLY A 95 -6.98 -11.94 -7.91
CA GLY A 95 -6.44 -13.09 -8.59
C GLY A 95 -5.92 -12.83 -10.00
N SER A 96 -6.62 -12.10 -10.86
CA SER A 96 -6.12 -11.78 -12.20
C SER A 96 -6.71 -10.48 -12.78
N LEU A 97 -5.96 -9.85 -13.68
CA LEU A 97 -6.37 -8.71 -14.48
C LEU A 97 -6.18 -9.07 -15.96
N ASP A 98 -7.27 -9.14 -16.74
CA ASP A 98 -7.28 -9.53 -18.16
C ASP A 98 -6.49 -10.85 -18.42
N GLY A 99 -6.66 -11.83 -17.50
CA GLY A 99 -5.99 -13.12 -17.57
C GLY A 99 -4.56 -13.15 -16.98
N THR A 100 -3.94 -12.01 -16.71
CA THR A 100 -2.64 -11.94 -16.05
C THR A 100 -2.81 -12.05 -14.53
N PRO A 101 -2.18 -13.02 -13.84
CA PRO A 101 -2.24 -13.16 -12.40
C PRO A 101 -1.80 -11.88 -11.67
N VAL A 102 -2.51 -11.53 -10.59
CA VAL A 102 -2.18 -10.40 -9.70
C VAL A 102 -1.88 -10.95 -8.31
N LEU A 103 -0.69 -10.67 -7.81
CA LEU A 103 -0.28 -11.03 -6.45
C LEU A 103 -0.87 -10.01 -5.46
N ILE A 104 -2.07 -10.27 -5.03
CA ILE A 104 -2.80 -9.43 -4.07
C ILE A 104 -3.42 -10.31 -2.98
N VAL A 105 -3.46 -9.80 -1.75
CA VAL A 105 -4.15 -10.48 -0.66
C VAL A 105 -5.67 -10.40 -0.84
N ASN A 106 -6.41 -11.27 -0.16
CA ASN A 106 -7.86 -11.29 -0.28
C ASN A 106 -8.55 -10.02 0.30
N LYS A 107 -9.78 -9.81 -0.09
CA LYS A 107 -10.59 -8.64 0.28
C LYS A 107 -10.66 -8.41 1.79
N LYS A 108 -10.79 -9.49 2.59
CA LYS A 108 -10.83 -9.39 4.05
C LYS A 108 -9.53 -8.84 4.63
N ALA A 109 -8.39 -9.31 4.13
CA ALA A 109 -7.08 -8.81 4.58
C ALA A 109 -6.87 -7.34 4.20
N LEU A 110 -7.28 -6.92 3.00
CA LEU A 110 -7.22 -5.51 2.60
C LEU A 110 -8.15 -4.64 3.45
N THR A 111 -9.38 -5.09 3.74
CA THR A 111 -10.29 -4.37 4.63
C THR A 111 -9.65 -4.09 5.99
N ILE A 112 -9.02 -5.11 6.58
CA ILE A 112 -8.31 -4.97 7.85
C ILE A 112 -7.09 -4.05 7.70
N GLY A 113 -6.28 -4.23 6.67
CA GLY A 113 -5.05 -3.47 6.44
C GLY A 113 -5.26 -2.00 6.14
N PHE A 114 -6.37 -1.63 5.48
CA PHE A 114 -6.68 -0.22 5.19
C PHE A 114 -7.20 0.57 6.39
N ASP A 115 -7.67 -0.09 7.43
CA ASP A 115 -8.26 0.52 8.62
C ASP A 115 -7.41 0.20 9.86
N LYS A 116 -6.80 1.24 10.44
CA LYS A 116 -5.89 1.08 11.60
C LYS A 116 -6.61 0.61 12.87
N VAL A 117 -7.92 0.89 13.01
CA VAL A 117 -8.73 0.36 14.11
C VAL A 117 -8.92 -1.14 13.91
N LEU A 118 -9.38 -1.55 12.72
CA LEU A 118 -9.55 -2.97 12.42
C LEU A 118 -8.24 -3.76 12.50
N THR A 119 -7.11 -3.15 12.10
CA THR A 119 -5.78 -3.76 12.27
C THR A 119 -5.46 -4.00 13.75
N SER A 120 -5.68 -2.98 14.61
CA SER A 120 -5.44 -3.09 16.05
C SER A 120 -6.33 -4.18 16.69
N ASP A 121 -7.61 -4.19 16.35
CA ASP A 121 -8.58 -5.19 16.86
C ASP A 121 -8.24 -6.60 16.38
N PHE A 122 -7.82 -6.75 15.12
CA PHE A 122 -7.37 -8.04 14.59
C PHE A 122 -6.14 -8.57 15.33
N LEU A 123 -5.12 -7.73 15.54
CA LEU A 123 -3.92 -8.11 16.30
C LEU A 123 -4.29 -8.51 17.73
N LYS A 124 -5.12 -7.71 18.42
CA LYS A 124 -5.60 -7.99 19.75
C LYS A 124 -6.34 -9.33 19.83
N SER A 125 -7.30 -9.56 18.94
CA SER A 125 -8.08 -10.79 18.91
C SER A 125 -7.25 -12.04 18.56
N SER A 126 -6.13 -11.84 17.86
CA SER A 126 -5.16 -12.88 17.50
C SER A 126 -4.12 -13.16 18.59
N GLY A 127 -4.17 -12.48 19.73
CA GLY A 127 -3.21 -12.61 20.83
C GLY A 127 -1.82 -12.06 20.48
N LEU A 128 -1.70 -11.19 19.46
CA LEU A 128 -0.46 -10.56 19.05
C LEU A 128 -0.27 -9.22 19.78
N PRO A 129 0.97 -8.75 19.93
CA PRO A 129 1.25 -7.40 20.39
C PRO A 129 0.56 -6.36 19.49
N TYR A 130 -0.13 -5.41 20.07
CA TYR A 130 -0.82 -4.37 19.35
C TYR A 130 -0.67 -3.01 20.05
N PRO A 131 -0.57 -1.92 19.30
CA PRO A 131 -0.64 -0.61 19.90
C PRO A 131 -2.09 -0.34 20.35
N TRP A 132 -2.27 0.26 21.52
CA TRP A 132 -3.60 0.74 21.90
C TRP A 132 -4.05 1.79 20.85
N THR A 133 -5.31 1.71 20.47
CA THR A 133 -5.89 2.57 19.45
C THR A 133 -7.29 2.96 19.87
N THR A 134 -7.60 4.25 19.81
CA THR A 134 -8.92 4.79 20.19
C THR A 134 -9.28 5.88 19.19
N LEU A 135 -10.51 5.89 18.70
CA LEU A 135 -11.00 7.01 17.87
C LEU A 135 -11.06 8.27 18.75
N VAL A 136 -10.67 9.40 18.16
CA VAL A 136 -10.73 10.70 18.84
C VAL A 136 -12.16 11.00 19.31
N SER A 137 -13.16 10.72 18.49
CA SER A 137 -14.58 10.87 18.82
C SER A 137 -15.09 9.97 19.95
N GLU A 138 -14.36 8.92 20.31
CA GLU A 138 -14.73 7.97 21.37
C GLU A 138 -14.15 8.37 22.74
N GLY A 139 -13.23 9.33 22.79
CA GLY A 139 -12.66 9.81 24.04
C GLY A 139 -11.22 10.27 23.97
N MET A 140 -10.67 10.60 25.12
CA MET A 140 -9.29 11.06 25.28
C MET A 140 -8.28 9.91 25.14
N PRO A 141 -7.01 10.20 24.83
CA PRO A 141 -5.95 9.21 24.74
C PRO A 141 -5.71 8.52 26.11
N LYS A 142 -5.26 7.27 26.06
CA LYS A 142 -5.01 6.47 27.27
C LYS A 142 -3.72 6.82 27.99
N ALA A 143 -2.78 7.43 27.30
CA ALA A 143 -1.46 7.80 27.83
C ALA A 143 -0.84 8.91 26.99
N PHE A 144 0.13 9.64 27.61
CA PHE A 144 0.92 10.67 26.97
C PHE A 144 2.42 10.39 27.13
N PRO A 145 3.26 10.85 26.18
CA PRO A 145 2.86 11.40 24.89
C PRO A 145 2.22 10.30 24.00
N CYS A 146 1.28 10.70 23.17
CA CYS A 146 0.67 9.83 22.17
C CYS A 146 0.81 10.40 20.77
N ILE A 147 0.40 9.66 19.76
CA ILE A 147 0.30 10.19 18.41
C ILE A 147 -1.15 10.31 18.00
N ILE A 148 -1.45 11.34 17.20
CA ILE A 148 -2.69 11.45 16.45
C ILE A 148 -2.40 11.19 14.98
N LYS A 149 -3.23 10.38 14.34
CA LYS A 149 -3.10 10.04 12.92
C LYS A 149 -4.44 9.68 12.30
N LYS A 150 -4.52 9.78 10.97
CA LYS A 150 -5.71 9.36 10.24
C LYS A 150 -6.00 7.87 10.42
N ARG A 151 -7.28 7.53 10.61
CA ARG A 151 -7.77 6.15 10.60
C ARG A 151 -7.41 5.44 9.31
N TYR A 152 -7.69 6.11 8.17
CA TYR A 152 -7.34 5.64 6.83
C TYR A 152 -6.21 6.49 6.26
N GLY A 153 -5.25 5.89 5.56
CA GLY A 153 -4.16 6.61 4.90
C GLY A 153 -2.81 5.95 5.07
N SER A 154 -1.89 6.32 4.20
CA SER A 154 -0.54 5.76 4.05
C SER A 154 0.54 6.84 4.06
N GLY A 155 1.81 6.40 4.12
CA GLY A 155 2.98 7.26 3.98
C GLY A 155 3.23 8.18 5.16
N SER A 156 2.74 7.85 6.37
CA SER A 156 2.96 8.63 7.60
C SER A 156 2.59 10.12 7.52
N LYS A 157 1.68 10.47 6.62
CA LYS A 157 1.22 11.85 6.45
C LYS A 157 0.33 12.25 7.61
N GLU A 158 0.49 13.50 8.06
CA GLU A 158 -0.33 14.12 9.11
C GLU A 158 -0.29 13.38 10.48
N ILE A 159 0.81 12.69 10.78
CA ILE A 159 1.06 12.16 12.12
C ILE A 159 1.67 13.26 12.98
N MET A 160 1.13 13.43 14.19
CA MET A 160 1.65 14.40 15.15
C MET A 160 1.78 13.76 16.53
N VAL A 161 2.83 14.16 17.25
CA VAL A 161 2.97 13.83 18.67
C VAL A 161 2.12 14.82 19.46
N VAL A 162 1.35 14.29 20.39
CA VAL A 162 0.39 15.06 21.21
C VAL A 162 0.68 14.78 22.67
N ASP A 163 0.75 15.85 23.46
CA ASP A 163 0.84 15.87 24.91
C ASP A 163 -0.46 16.41 25.55
N GLU A 164 -0.48 16.47 26.88
CA GLU A 164 -1.64 16.94 27.64
C GLU A 164 -2.00 18.40 27.35
N GLU A 165 -1.03 19.25 26.92
CA GLU A 165 -1.27 20.67 26.73
C GLU A 165 -2.08 20.98 25.47
N VAL A 166 -1.93 20.14 24.42
CA VAL A 166 -2.55 20.38 23.13
C VAL A 166 -3.66 19.38 22.75
N VAL A 167 -3.94 18.39 23.62
CA VAL A 167 -4.90 17.31 23.33
C VAL A 167 -6.31 17.84 23.03
N ASP A 168 -6.79 18.85 23.76
CA ASP A 168 -8.13 19.42 23.57
C ASP A 168 -8.31 20.06 22.20
N TYR A 169 -7.24 20.68 21.68
CA TYR A 169 -7.25 21.22 20.32
C TYR A 169 -7.50 20.12 19.30
N TYR A 170 -6.76 19.01 19.35
CA TYR A 170 -6.89 17.93 18.40
C TYR A 170 -8.18 17.13 18.60
N TYR A 171 -8.63 16.95 19.83
CA TYR A 171 -9.93 16.34 20.17
C TYR A 171 -11.07 17.06 19.44
N THR A 172 -11.02 18.38 19.37
CA THR A 172 -12.03 19.18 18.69
C THR A 172 -11.87 19.21 17.18
N LYS A 173 -10.64 19.23 16.68
CA LYS A 173 -10.34 19.48 15.26
C LYS A 173 -10.25 18.22 14.40
N ARG A 174 -10.01 17.06 15.01
CA ARG A 174 -9.73 15.82 14.28
C ARG A 174 -10.55 14.62 14.82
N PRO A 175 -11.89 14.74 14.94
CA PRO A 175 -12.72 13.71 15.58
C PRO A 175 -12.70 12.36 14.86
N ASP A 176 -12.45 12.34 13.54
CA ASP A 176 -12.40 11.12 12.72
C ASP A 176 -11.04 10.42 12.72
N ASP A 177 -10.05 11.01 13.37
CA ASP A 177 -8.72 10.46 13.52
C ASP A 177 -8.65 9.50 14.72
N LEU A 178 -7.47 8.98 14.97
CA LEU A 178 -7.24 8.09 16.09
C LEU A 178 -6.03 8.50 16.93
N TRP A 179 -6.14 8.23 18.22
CA TRP A 179 -5.04 8.21 19.18
C TRP A 179 -4.33 6.85 19.17
N GLN A 180 -3.00 6.89 19.29
CA GLN A 180 -2.18 5.69 19.45
C GLN A 180 -0.93 5.95 20.28
#